data_ab241e6fa516111a45406ba7fb6fa1be
#
_entry.id   ab241e6fa516111a45406ba7fb6fa1be
#
_cell.length_a   1.000
_cell.length_b   1.000
_cell.length_c   1.000
_cell.angle_alpha   90.00
_cell.angle_beta   90.00
_cell.angle_gamma   90.00
#
_symmetry.space_group_name_H-M   'P 1'
#
loop_
_entity.id
_entity.type
_entity.pdbx_description
1 polymer ?
#
loop_
_entity_poly.entity_id
_entity_poly.type
_entity_poly.pdbx_seq_one_letter_code
_entity_poly.pdbx_strand_id
1 'polypeptide(L)'
;MKFTDIFIRRPVLATVVSLMILVLGLRAVGALPVLQYPRTENAVITVTTILYGASPDVVAGFITTPLENAIAQANGIDYMTSNSQSGTSTITVNLRLNYDPDKALSEINTKISSVLNQLPAGSQQPILSVTVGQTIDAMYIGFYSDVLEPNQVTDYLVRAVQPKLQAVPGVQTAELLGAKKFALRAWLDPTKLAAYGLTATDVSQALANNDYISGLGNTKGQMVQVNLAASTDLHTLAQFR
;
A
#
# COMPACT_ATOMS: atom_id res chain seq x y z
N MET A 1 43.36 -46.91 12.49
CA MET A 1 42.76 -47.12 11.16
C MET A 1 42.48 -45.74 10.57
N LYS A 2 43.09 -45.45 9.43
CA LYS A 2 42.78 -44.18 8.73
C LYS A 2 41.48 -44.35 7.99
N PHE A 3 40.66 -43.34 7.96
CA PHE A 3 39.32 -43.31 7.31
C PHE A 3 39.36 -43.86 5.85
N THR A 4 40.46 -43.62 5.17
CA THR A 4 40.74 -44.08 3.80
C THR A 4 40.92 -45.60 3.68
N ASP A 5 41.32 -46.32 4.74
CA ASP A 5 41.58 -47.77 4.67
C ASP A 5 40.30 -48.57 4.37
N ILE A 6 39.11 -48.05 4.74
CA ILE A 6 37.80 -48.67 4.49
C ILE A 6 37.53 -48.69 2.97
N PHE A 7 37.85 -47.62 2.29
CA PHE A 7 37.60 -47.47 0.83
C PHE A 7 38.59 -48.30 0.01
N ILE A 8 39.84 -48.45 0.49
CA ILE A 8 40.85 -49.27 -0.16
C ILE A 8 40.49 -50.76 -0.05
N ARG A 9 39.99 -51.17 1.11
CA ARG A 9 39.61 -52.57 1.34
C ARG A 9 38.25 -52.97 0.71
N ARG A 10 37.40 -52.01 0.37
CA ARG A 10 36.07 -52.23 -0.21
C ARG A 10 35.87 -51.33 -1.43
N PRO A 11 36.40 -51.66 -2.62
CA PRO A 11 36.32 -50.80 -3.80
C PRO A 11 34.89 -50.54 -4.28
N VAL A 12 33.99 -51.52 -4.09
CA VAL A 12 32.57 -51.34 -4.41
C VAL A 12 31.93 -50.23 -3.57
N LEU A 13 32.31 -50.12 -2.31
CA LEU A 13 31.79 -49.05 -1.44
C LEU A 13 32.31 -47.67 -1.90
N ALA A 14 33.59 -47.61 -2.33
CA ALA A 14 34.16 -46.37 -2.88
C ALA A 14 33.44 -45.90 -4.14
N THR A 15 33.17 -46.82 -5.08
CA THR A 15 32.44 -46.48 -6.32
C THR A 15 31.00 -46.05 -6.06
N VAL A 16 30.26 -46.70 -5.15
CA VAL A 16 28.91 -46.33 -4.79
C VAL A 16 28.86 -44.95 -4.14
N VAL A 17 29.76 -44.64 -3.20
CA VAL A 17 29.81 -43.32 -2.55
C VAL A 17 30.21 -42.25 -3.56
N SER A 18 31.15 -42.49 -4.45
CA SER A 18 31.50 -41.53 -5.49
C SER A 18 30.36 -41.25 -6.46
N LEU A 19 29.66 -42.30 -6.86
CA LEU A 19 28.48 -42.16 -7.75
C LEU A 19 27.32 -41.41 -7.05
N MET A 20 27.12 -41.66 -5.75
CA MET A 20 26.12 -40.95 -4.95
C MET A 20 26.48 -39.46 -4.86
N ILE A 21 27.73 -39.12 -4.57
CA ILE A 21 28.18 -37.72 -4.54
C ILE A 21 28.00 -37.05 -5.90
N LEU A 22 28.31 -37.75 -6.99
CA LEU A 22 28.15 -37.25 -8.35
C LEU A 22 26.68 -36.97 -8.67
N VAL A 23 25.78 -37.90 -8.33
CA VAL A 23 24.31 -37.71 -8.55
C VAL A 23 23.78 -36.58 -7.70
N LEU A 24 24.16 -36.47 -6.43
CA LEU A 24 23.78 -35.37 -5.55
C LEU A 24 24.34 -34.05 -6.06
N GLY A 25 25.56 -34.01 -6.54
CA GLY A 25 26.18 -32.81 -7.15
C GLY A 25 25.42 -32.34 -8.40
N LEU A 26 25.07 -33.26 -9.31
CA LEU A 26 24.27 -32.93 -10.51
C LEU A 26 22.86 -32.42 -10.14
N ARG A 27 22.22 -33.03 -9.13
CA ARG A 27 20.95 -32.56 -8.62
C ARG A 27 21.07 -31.17 -7.99
N ALA A 28 22.11 -30.91 -7.23
CA ALA A 28 22.34 -29.62 -6.59
C ALA A 28 22.59 -28.53 -7.63
N VAL A 29 23.32 -28.77 -8.70
CA VAL A 29 23.55 -27.83 -9.79
C VAL A 29 22.23 -27.51 -10.49
N GLY A 30 21.38 -28.50 -10.73
CA GLY A 30 20.07 -28.27 -11.34
C GLY A 30 19.04 -27.55 -10.43
N ALA A 31 19.28 -27.55 -9.13
CA ALA A 31 18.43 -26.84 -8.15
C ALA A 31 18.91 -25.42 -7.84
N LEU A 32 20.09 -25.01 -8.34
CA LEU A 32 20.58 -23.65 -8.14
C LEU A 32 19.74 -22.66 -8.95
N PRO A 33 19.14 -21.65 -8.31
CA PRO A 33 18.43 -20.61 -9.04
C PRO A 33 19.44 -19.77 -9.83
N VAL A 34 19.33 -19.81 -11.17
CA VAL A 34 20.12 -18.94 -12.05
C VAL A 34 19.42 -17.58 -12.06
N LEU A 35 19.97 -16.62 -11.33
CA LEU A 35 19.50 -15.24 -11.34
C LEU A 35 20.38 -14.42 -12.29
N GLN A 36 19.75 -13.62 -13.13
CA GLN A 36 20.44 -12.71 -14.04
C GLN A 36 21.19 -11.60 -13.28
N TYR A 37 20.69 -11.22 -12.11
CA TYR A 37 21.29 -10.24 -11.20
C TYR A 37 21.30 -10.80 -9.76
N PRO A 38 22.28 -10.43 -8.93
CA PRO A 38 22.24 -10.77 -7.51
C PRO A 38 20.96 -10.27 -6.88
N ARG A 39 20.37 -11.01 -5.94
CA ARG A 39 19.27 -10.52 -5.13
C ARG A 39 19.81 -9.43 -4.21
N THR A 40 19.67 -8.19 -4.63
CA THR A 40 19.84 -7.03 -3.77
C THR A 40 18.46 -6.65 -3.29
N GLU A 41 18.07 -7.10 -2.10
CA GLU A 41 16.80 -6.69 -1.49
C GLU A 41 16.96 -5.26 -1.00
N ASN A 42 16.63 -4.32 -1.86
CA ASN A 42 16.47 -2.92 -1.48
C ASN A 42 15.00 -2.71 -1.13
N ALA A 43 14.72 -2.47 0.13
CA ALA A 43 13.37 -2.18 0.58
C ALA A 43 13.19 -0.68 0.76
N VAL A 44 12.05 -0.19 0.31
CA VAL A 44 11.64 1.21 0.41
C VAL A 44 10.32 1.28 1.17
N ILE A 45 10.27 2.11 2.20
CA ILE A 45 9.05 2.38 2.95
C ILE A 45 8.58 3.78 2.60
N THR A 46 7.36 3.88 2.07
CA THR A 46 6.72 5.16 1.76
C THR A 46 5.69 5.48 2.83
N VAL A 47 5.81 6.65 3.43
CA VAL A 47 4.86 7.17 4.43
C VAL A 47 4.12 8.34 3.80
N THR A 48 2.81 8.21 3.64
CA THR A 48 1.94 9.25 3.06
C THR A 48 0.96 9.76 4.10
N THR A 49 0.89 11.08 4.25
CA THR A 49 -0.03 11.75 5.17
C THR A 49 -0.76 12.86 4.44
N ILE A 50 -2.07 12.97 4.67
CA ILE A 50 -2.93 13.95 3.99
C ILE A 50 -3.48 14.95 5.00
N LEU A 51 -3.41 16.24 4.64
CA LEU A 51 -4.08 17.34 5.31
C LEU A 51 -4.75 18.22 4.25
N TYR A 52 -6.01 18.01 4.02
CA TYR A 52 -6.75 18.72 2.97
C TYR A 52 -6.71 20.24 3.17
N GLY A 53 -6.48 20.98 2.08
CA GLY A 53 -6.48 22.44 2.08
C GLY A 53 -5.22 23.11 2.61
N ALA A 54 -4.24 22.36 3.09
CA ALA A 54 -2.97 22.91 3.55
C ALA A 54 -2.06 23.32 2.38
N SER A 55 -1.35 24.43 2.55
CA SER A 55 -0.29 24.82 1.61
C SER A 55 0.94 23.89 1.78
N PRO A 56 1.82 23.79 0.75
CA PRO A 56 3.03 22.97 0.84
C PRO A 56 3.92 23.34 2.02
N ASP A 57 4.03 24.62 2.37
CA ASP A 57 4.86 25.08 3.51
C ASP A 57 4.28 24.61 4.85
N VAL A 58 2.95 24.65 4.99
CA VAL A 58 2.25 24.12 6.18
C VAL A 58 2.44 22.62 6.29
N VAL A 59 2.29 21.89 5.19
CA VAL A 59 2.54 20.44 5.14
C VAL A 59 3.99 20.14 5.52
N ALA A 60 4.96 20.87 4.94
CA ALA A 60 6.38 20.68 5.24
C ALA A 60 6.70 20.90 6.71
N GLY A 61 6.24 22.02 7.29
CA GLY A 61 6.58 22.40 8.65
C GLY A 61 5.86 21.59 9.74
N PHE A 62 4.57 21.32 9.55
CA PHE A 62 3.73 20.72 10.61
C PHE A 62 3.45 19.24 10.44
N ILE A 63 3.73 18.65 9.28
CA ILE A 63 3.54 17.21 9.04
C ILE A 63 4.85 16.54 8.70
N THR A 64 5.52 16.99 7.64
CA THR A 64 6.72 16.32 7.12
C THR A 64 7.84 16.35 8.14
N THR A 65 8.21 17.51 8.65
CA THR A 65 9.32 17.66 9.60
C THR A 65 9.15 16.86 10.90
N PRO A 66 8.01 16.88 11.61
CA PRO A 66 7.81 16.04 12.79
C PRO A 66 7.91 14.54 12.48
N LEU A 67 7.35 14.11 11.35
CA LEU A 67 7.43 12.71 10.92
C LEU A 67 8.85 12.30 10.54
N GLU A 68 9.59 13.12 9.80
CA GLU A 68 11.00 12.88 9.48
C GLU A 68 11.86 12.71 10.73
N ASN A 69 11.70 13.62 11.69
CA ASN A 69 12.46 13.58 12.95
C ASN A 69 12.16 12.30 13.76
N ALA A 70 10.91 11.83 13.72
CA ALA A 70 10.53 10.59 14.36
C ALA A 70 11.07 9.36 13.62
N ILE A 71 10.91 9.31 12.31
CA ILE A 71 11.35 8.21 11.46
C ILE A 71 12.88 8.07 11.48
N ALA A 72 13.62 9.19 11.49
CA ALA A 72 15.08 9.20 11.54
C ALA A 72 15.69 8.46 12.75
N GLN A 73 14.88 8.21 13.79
CA GLN A 73 15.32 7.47 14.98
C GLN A 73 15.20 5.95 14.81
N ALA A 74 14.60 5.46 13.71
CA ALA A 74 14.49 4.05 13.44
C ALA A 74 15.81 3.49 12.87
N ASN A 75 16.06 2.20 13.14
CA ASN A 75 17.26 1.53 12.66
C ASN A 75 17.10 1.06 11.21
N GLY A 76 18.22 0.88 10.52
CA GLY A 76 18.26 0.28 9.19
C GLY A 76 17.96 1.25 8.06
N ILE A 77 17.78 2.52 8.33
CA ILE A 77 17.62 3.55 7.31
C ILE A 77 18.99 3.87 6.69
N ASP A 78 19.04 3.94 5.37
CA ASP A 78 20.18 4.43 4.61
C ASP A 78 20.03 5.94 4.38
N TYR A 79 18.95 6.35 3.71
CA TYR A 79 18.59 7.75 3.54
C TYR A 79 17.07 7.92 3.41
N MET A 80 16.62 9.15 3.63
CA MET A 80 15.23 9.56 3.44
C MET A 80 15.14 10.69 2.45
N THR A 81 14.07 10.71 1.70
CA THR A 81 13.66 11.84 0.86
C THR A 81 12.20 12.17 1.16
N SER A 82 11.85 13.44 1.18
CA SER A 82 10.48 13.88 1.39
C SER A 82 10.02 14.83 0.29
N ASN A 83 8.73 14.78 0.03
CA ASN A 83 8.05 15.67 -0.89
C ASN A 83 6.77 16.18 -0.24
N SER A 84 6.71 17.50 -0.06
CA SER A 84 5.56 18.19 0.51
C SER A 84 4.83 18.94 -0.60
N GLN A 85 3.62 18.50 -0.88
CA GLN A 85 2.73 19.13 -1.88
C GLN A 85 1.51 19.72 -1.18
N SER A 86 0.67 20.45 -1.93
CA SER A 86 -0.59 20.96 -1.41
C SER A 86 -1.44 19.82 -0.86
N GLY A 87 -1.64 19.80 0.45
CA GLY A 87 -2.44 18.82 1.15
C GLY A 87 -1.84 17.45 1.33
N THR A 88 -0.60 17.18 0.87
CA THR A 88 -0.01 15.83 0.94
C THR A 88 1.47 15.87 1.30
N SER A 89 1.85 15.09 2.28
CA SER A 89 3.24 14.77 2.62
C SER A 89 3.55 13.34 2.19
N THR A 90 4.66 13.14 1.48
CA THR A 90 5.17 11.82 1.11
C THR A 90 6.63 11.74 1.54
N ILE A 91 6.94 10.82 2.45
CA ILE A 91 8.28 10.54 2.92
C ILE A 91 8.68 9.15 2.43
N THR A 92 9.78 9.10 1.68
CA THR A 92 10.33 7.87 1.13
C THR A 92 11.57 7.49 1.91
N VAL A 93 11.52 6.38 2.62
CA VAL A 93 12.59 5.85 3.46
C VAL A 93 13.26 4.69 2.75
N ASN A 94 14.50 4.88 2.35
CA ASN A 94 15.31 3.83 1.73
C ASN A 94 16.06 3.08 2.83
N LEU A 95 15.85 1.76 2.89
CA LEU A 95 16.51 0.92 3.88
C LEU A 95 17.89 0.50 3.38
N ARG A 96 18.76 0.18 4.33
CA ARG A 96 20.06 -0.44 4.02
C ARG A 96 19.85 -1.77 3.34
N LEU A 97 20.78 -2.10 2.44
CA LEU A 97 20.74 -3.35 1.69
C LEU A 97 20.61 -4.55 2.63
N ASN A 98 19.70 -5.47 2.31
CA ASN A 98 19.44 -6.69 3.09
C ASN A 98 19.01 -6.44 4.55
N TYR A 99 18.49 -5.24 4.87
CA TYR A 99 17.85 -5.01 6.15
C TYR A 99 16.40 -5.54 6.10
N ASP A 100 15.96 -6.18 7.18
CA ASP A 100 14.63 -6.75 7.29
C ASP A 100 13.54 -5.66 7.21
N PRO A 101 12.72 -5.66 6.13
CA PRO A 101 11.72 -4.62 5.91
C PRO A 101 10.58 -4.66 6.94
N ASP A 102 10.21 -5.84 7.45
CA ASP A 102 9.13 -5.98 8.43
C ASP A 102 9.55 -5.41 9.78
N LYS A 103 10.80 -5.62 10.15
CA LYS A 103 11.38 -5.01 11.35
C LYS A 103 11.45 -3.49 11.23
N ALA A 104 11.91 -2.96 10.10
CA ALA A 104 11.95 -1.53 9.83
C ALA A 104 10.55 -0.92 9.86
N LEU A 105 9.57 -1.57 9.22
CA LEU A 105 8.18 -1.13 9.22
C LEU A 105 7.61 -1.02 10.63
N SER A 106 7.86 -2.03 11.47
CA SER A 106 7.40 -2.05 12.86
C SER A 106 8.03 -0.93 13.69
N GLU A 107 9.34 -0.70 13.56
CA GLU A 107 10.05 0.38 14.23
C GLU A 107 9.55 1.76 13.78
N ILE A 108 9.45 1.98 12.47
CA ILE A 108 8.96 3.24 11.88
C ILE A 108 7.53 3.52 12.33
N ASN A 109 6.64 2.52 12.29
CA ASN A 109 5.26 2.67 12.74
C ASN A 109 5.17 3.05 14.22
N THR A 110 6.03 2.46 15.06
CA THR A 110 6.12 2.81 16.49
C THR A 110 6.57 4.26 16.68
N LYS A 111 7.57 4.72 15.92
CA LYS A 111 8.07 6.10 15.98
C LYS A 111 7.01 7.10 15.48
N ILE A 112 6.34 6.82 14.38
CA ILE A 112 5.23 7.64 13.88
C ILE A 112 4.11 7.73 14.90
N SER A 113 3.73 6.61 15.53
CA SER A 113 2.68 6.57 16.54
C SER A 113 2.97 7.46 17.74
N SER A 114 4.24 7.64 18.10
CA SER A 114 4.66 8.50 19.22
C SER A 114 4.48 10.01 18.95
N VAL A 115 4.35 10.42 17.68
CA VAL A 115 4.24 11.83 17.27
C VAL A 115 2.88 12.17 16.65
N LEU A 116 1.94 11.22 16.57
CA LEU A 116 0.62 11.46 15.98
C LEU A 116 -0.14 12.61 16.65
N ASN A 117 0.00 12.77 17.95
CA ASN A 117 -0.64 13.84 18.72
C ASN A 117 -0.02 15.22 18.48
N GLN A 118 1.13 15.30 17.83
CA GLN A 118 1.79 16.56 17.46
C GLN A 118 1.35 17.05 16.07
N LEU A 119 0.69 16.18 15.28
CA LEU A 119 0.19 16.55 13.96
C LEU A 119 -1.05 17.44 14.09
N PRO A 120 -1.28 18.34 13.12
CA PRO A 120 -2.44 19.24 13.11
C PRO A 120 -3.76 18.46 13.17
N ALA A 121 -4.73 19.03 13.87
CA ALA A 121 -6.10 18.50 13.85
C ALA A 121 -6.66 18.49 12.42
N GLY A 122 -7.23 17.36 12.00
CA GLY A 122 -7.74 17.15 10.64
C GLY A 122 -6.72 16.49 9.69
N SER A 123 -5.47 16.25 10.13
CA SER A 123 -4.57 15.39 9.37
C SER A 123 -5.06 13.94 9.41
N GLN A 124 -4.98 13.27 8.26
CA GLN A 124 -5.23 11.83 8.21
C GLN A 124 -4.07 11.07 8.85
N GLN A 125 -4.37 9.87 9.35
CA GLN A 125 -3.30 9.00 9.86
C GLN A 125 -2.31 8.67 8.75
N PRO A 126 -0.99 8.68 9.04
CA PRO A 126 0.03 8.28 8.10
C PRO A 126 -0.19 6.84 7.61
N ILE A 127 -0.18 6.66 6.30
CA ILE A 127 -0.28 5.35 5.65
C ILE A 127 1.13 4.92 5.27
N LEU A 128 1.52 3.73 5.72
CA LEU A 128 2.81 3.13 5.42
C LEU A 128 2.64 2.07 4.34
N SER A 129 3.49 2.12 3.31
CA SER A 129 3.57 1.13 2.26
C SER A 129 5.01 0.66 2.11
N VAL A 130 5.20 -0.65 2.06
CA VAL A 130 6.53 -1.28 1.87
C VAL A 130 6.63 -1.81 0.46
N THR A 131 7.72 -1.48 -0.22
CA THR A 131 8.07 -2.04 -1.52
C THR A 131 9.43 -2.72 -1.38
N VAL A 132 9.49 -4.01 -1.70
CA VAL A 132 10.72 -4.80 -1.63
C VAL A 132 11.14 -5.20 -3.04
N GLY A 133 12.42 -5.03 -3.37
CA GLY A 133 12.97 -5.42 -4.66
C GLY A 133 12.94 -4.33 -5.72
N GLN A 134 13.09 -4.71 -6.97
CA GLN A 134 13.10 -3.76 -8.10
C GLN A 134 11.68 -3.31 -8.44
N THR A 135 11.52 -2.01 -8.62
CA THR A 135 10.26 -1.37 -9.04
C THR A 135 10.06 -1.40 -10.56
N ILE A 136 10.63 -2.38 -11.25
CA ILE A 136 10.44 -2.54 -12.70
C ILE A 136 9.22 -3.43 -12.91
N ASP A 137 8.22 -2.88 -13.57
CA ASP A 137 7.04 -3.64 -13.93
C ASP A 137 7.41 -4.80 -14.86
N ALA A 138 7.02 -6.01 -14.47
CA ALA A 138 7.29 -7.22 -15.24
C ALA A 138 6.39 -7.34 -16.48
N MET A 139 5.21 -6.72 -16.44
CA MET A 139 4.21 -6.80 -17.50
C MET A 139 3.27 -5.60 -17.49
N TYR A 140 2.90 -5.13 -18.67
CA TYR A 140 1.84 -4.15 -18.88
C TYR A 140 0.68 -4.82 -19.61
N ILE A 141 -0.52 -4.75 -19.08
CA ILE A 141 -1.74 -5.29 -19.68
C ILE A 141 -2.65 -4.12 -20.03
N GLY A 142 -2.94 -3.95 -21.31
CA GLY A 142 -3.87 -2.94 -21.81
C GLY A 142 -5.31 -3.46 -21.80
N PHE A 143 -6.22 -2.65 -21.26
CA PHE A 143 -7.66 -2.92 -21.29
C PHE A 143 -8.36 -1.80 -22.05
N TYR A 144 -9.24 -2.15 -22.96
CA TYR A 144 -10.08 -1.22 -23.71
C TYR A 144 -11.50 -1.75 -23.82
N SER A 145 -12.45 -0.88 -24.06
CA SER A 145 -13.84 -1.25 -24.32
C SER A 145 -14.46 -0.24 -25.29
N ASP A 146 -15.22 -0.74 -26.24
CA ASP A 146 -15.99 0.07 -27.18
C ASP A 146 -17.41 0.37 -26.64
N VAL A 147 -17.80 -0.27 -25.52
CA VAL A 147 -19.15 -0.19 -24.94
C VAL A 147 -19.16 0.54 -23.59
N LEU A 148 -18.10 0.35 -22.77
CA LEU A 148 -18.01 0.90 -21.42
C LEU A 148 -17.22 2.21 -21.43
N GLU A 149 -17.71 3.18 -20.69
CA GLU A 149 -16.98 4.41 -20.40
C GLU A 149 -15.68 4.11 -19.60
N PRO A 150 -14.61 4.91 -19.75
CA PRO A 150 -13.33 4.66 -19.09
C PRO A 150 -13.39 4.53 -17.57
N ASN A 151 -14.32 5.23 -16.93
CA ASN A 151 -14.59 5.13 -15.48
C ASN A 151 -15.23 3.79 -15.09
N GLN A 152 -16.14 3.26 -15.94
CA GLN A 152 -16.77 1.95 -15.75
C GLN A 152 -15.74 0.83 -15.96
N VAL A 153 -14.86 0.96 -16.96
CA VAL A 153 -13.74 0.03 -17.16
C VAL A 153 -12.84 0.03 -15.92
N THR A 154 -12.49 1.20 -15.40
CA THR A 154 -11.67 1.32 -14.18
C THR A 154 -12.35 0.64 -12.99
N ASP A 155 -13.64 0.86 -12.78
CA ASP A 155 -14.40 0.24 -11.70
C ASP A 155 -14.41 -1.29 -11.80
N TYR A 156 -14.64 -1.82 -13.00
CA TYR A 156 -14.58 -3.26 -13.24
C TYR A 156 -13.18 -3.83 -12.98
N LEU A 157 -12.13 -3.13 -13.43
CA LEU A 157 -10.74 -3.56 -13.20
C LEU A 157 -10.40 -3.61 -11.72
N VAL A 158 -10.79 -2.60 -10.95
CA VAL A 158 -10.52 -2.54 -9.49
C VAL A 158 -11.26 -3.64 -8.73
N ARG A 159 -12.51 -3.92 -9.12
CA ARG A 159 -13.33 -4.90 -8.37
C ARG A 159 -13.11 -6.34 -8.81
N ALA A 160 -12.89 -6.59 -10.08
CA ALA A 160 -12.90 -7.96 -10.61
C ALA A 160 -11.52 -8.45 -11.05
N VAL A 161 -10.70 -7.60 -11.68
CA VAL A 161 -9.44 -8.02 -12.31
C VAL A 161 -8.27 -7.88 -11.36
N GLN A 162 -8.10 -6.71 -10.76
CA GLN A 162 -6.98 -6.39 -9.87
C GLN A 162 -6.82 -7.39 -8.71
N PRO A 163 -7.89 -7.79 -7.97
CA PRO A 163 -7.75 -8.77 -6.89
C PRO A 163 -7.31 -10.14 -7.39
N LYS A 164 -7.75 -10.54 -8.59
CA LYS A 164 -7.35 -11.82 -9.18
C LYS A 164 -5.88 -11.82 -9.59
N LEU A 165 -5.38 -10.72 -10.13
CA LEU A 165 -3.97 -10.58 -10.49
C LEU A 165 -3.09 -10.54 -9.24
N GLN A 166 -3.50 -9.82 -8.20
CA GLN A 166 -2.76 -9.75 -6.93
C GLN A 166 -2.73 -11.09 -6.18
N ALA A 167 -3.72 -11.96 -6.39
CA ALA A 167 -3.77 -13.29 -5.78
C ALA A 167 -2.83 -14.31 -6.44
N VAL A 168 -2.21 -13.98 -7.59
CA VAL A 168 -1.28 -14.89 -8.28
C VAL A 168 0.03 -14.96 -7.50
N PRO A 169 0.52 -16.16 -7.13
CA PRO A 169 1.79 -16.30 -6.44
C PRO A 169 2.95 -15.68 -7.24
N GLY A 170 3.72 -14.81 -6.59
CA GLY A 170 4.84 -14.09 -7.21
C GLY A 170 4.48 -12.70 -7.75
N VAL A 171 3.22 -12.30 -7.72
CA VAL A 171 2.80 -10.93 -8.00
C VAL A 171 2.86 -10.12 -6.70
N GLN A 172 3.66 -9.08 -6.67
CA GLN A 172 3.76 -8.17 -5.53
C GLN A 172 2.63 -7.15 -5.54
N THR A 173 2.44 -6.47 -6.67
CA THR A 173 1.41 -5.45 -6.86
C THR A 173 0.85 -5.52 -8.28
N ALA A 174 -0.42 -5.14 -8.44
CA ALA A 174 -1.03 -4.88 -9.73
C ALA A 174 -1.59 -3.45 -9.68
N GLU A 175 -0.89 -2.51 -10.30
CA GLU A 175 -1.26 -1.11 -10.32
C GLU A 175 -2.03 -0.75 -11.58
N LEU A 176 -2.96 0.19 -11.45
CA LEU A 176 -3.75 0.70 -12.56
C LEU A 176 -3.16 2.04 -13.03
N LEU A 177 -2.60 2.04 -14.23
CA LEU A 177 -2.14 3.25 -14.90
C LEU A 177 -3.29 3.88 -15.68
N GLY A 178 -3.44 5.21 -15.57
CA GLY A 178 -4.49 5.95 -16.29
C GLY A 178 -5.92 5.71 -15.78
N ALA A 179 -6.07 5.19 -14.55
CA ALA A 179 -7.37 4.93 -13.93
C ALA A 179 -8.22 6.21 -13.82
N LYS A 180 -9.48 6.13 -14.25
CA LYS A 180 -10.47 7.21 -14.10
C LYS A 180 -11.50 6.79 -13.07
N LYS A 181 -11.29 7.21 -11.82
CA LYS A 181 -12.24 6.97 -10.73
C LYS A 181 -13.41 7.94 -10.81
N PHE A 182 -14.59 7.48 -10.41
CA PHE A 182 -15.72 8.37 -10.20
C PHE A 182 -15.39 9.35 -9.07
N ALA A 183 -15.67 10.62 -9.30
CA ALA A 183 -15.51 11.66 -8.30
C ALA A 183 -16.60 12.73 -8.50
N LEU A 184 -17.27 13.11 -7.43
CA LEU A 184 -18.13 14.27 -7.40
C LEU A 184 -17.27 15.50 -7.09
N ARG A 185 -17.27 16.49 -7.97
CA ARG A 185 -16.59 17.77 -7.75
C ARG A 185 -17.64 18.86 -7.56
N ALA A 186 -17.69 19.40 -6.35
CA ALA A 186 -18.53 20.55 -6.04
C ALA A 186 -17.70 21.83 -6.22
N TRP A 187 -18.12 22.68 -7.15
CA TRP A 187 -17.55 24.01 -7.36
C TRP A 187 -18.34 25.02 -6.57
N LEU A 188 -17.74 25.61 -5.55
CA LEU A 188 -18.38 26.60 -4.69
C LEU A 188 -18.26 27.98 -5.30
N ASP A 189 -19.38 28.70 -5.37
CA ASP A 189 -19.44 30.11 -5.79
C ASP A 189 -19.23 31.00 -4.55
N PRO A 190 -18.12 31.75 -4.43
CA PRO A 190 -17.84 32.58 -3.26
C PRO A 190 -18.91 33.67 -3.03
N THR A 191 -19.51 34.20 -4.10
CA THR A 191 -20.51 35.24 -4.01
C THR A 191 -21.80 34.70 -3.39
N LYS A 192 -22.20 33.50 -3.79
CA LYS A 192 -23.38 32.82 -3.21
C LYS A 192 -23.13 32.40 -1.76
N LEU A 193 -21.95 31.88 -1.47
CA LEU A 193 -21.58 31.54 -0.09
C LEU A 193 -21.67 32.76 0.83
N ALA A 194 -21.13 33.90 0.40
CA ALA A 194 -21.20 35.14 1.15
C ALA A 194 -22.65 35.61 1.31
N ALA A 195 -23.49 35.50 0.26
CA ALA A 195 -24.91 35.91 0.31
C ALA A 195 -25.72 35.07 1.31
N TYR A 196 -25.37 33.79 1.48
CA TYR A 196 -26.03 32.90 2.45
C TYR A 196 -25.36 32.87 3.83
N GLY A 197 -24.22 33.58 4.02
CA GLY A 197 -23.45 33.56 5.26
C GLY A 197 -22.80 32.21 5.57
N LEU A 198 -22.54 31.42 4.52
CA LEU A 198 -21.94 30.09 4.62
C LEU A 198 -20.46 30.12 4.29
N THR A 199 -19.70 29.24 4.94
CA THR A 199 -18.30 28.97 4.64
C THR A 199 -18.13 27.69 3.84
N ALA A 200 -16.97 27.51 3.20
CA ALA A 200 -16.64 26.25 2.52
C ALA A 200 -16.63 25.06 3.50
N THR A 201 -16.30 25.32 4.76
CA THR A 201 -16.33 24.30 5.83
C THR A 201 -17.73 23.82 6.12
N ASP A 202 -18.72 24.74 6.15
CA ASP A 202 -20.13 24.38 6.39
C ASP A 202 -20.65 23.46 5.28
N VAL A 203 -20.29 23.74 4.02
CA VAL A 203 -20.65 22.89 2.88
C VAL A 203 -19.98 21.52 2.98
N SER A 204 -18.69 21.48 3.32
CA SER A 204 -17.96 20.22 3.52
C SER A 204 -18.57 19.38 4.64
N GLN A 205 -18.94 20.02 5.75
CA GLN A 205 -19.58 19.34 6.87
C GLN A 205 -20.97 18.81 6.52
N ALA A 206 -21.75 19.60 5.76
CA ALA A 206 -23.06 19.17 5.29
C ALA A 206 -22.97 17.96 4.35
N LEU A 207 -21.99 17.95 3.44
CA LEU A 207 -21.73 16.81 2.56
C LEU A 207 -21.30 15.56 3.36
N ALA A 208 -20.40 15.71 4.31
CA ALA A 208 -19.95 14.61 5.18
C ALA A 208 -21.10 14.04 6.04
N ASN A 209 -21.99 14.89 6.54
CA ASN A 209 -23.14 14.46 7.33
C ASN A 209 -24.22 13.74 6.48
N ASN A 210 -24.22 13.96 5.16
CA ASN A 210 -25.15 13.31 4.23
C ASN A 210 -24.54 12.06 3.54
N ASP A 211 -23.29 11.73 3.83
CA ASP A 211 -22.61 10.49 3.39
C ASP A 211 -22.48 9.54 4.59
N TYR A 212 -23.63 9.04 5.07
CA TYR A 212 -23.66 8.24 6.28
C TYR A 212 -24.53 7.00 6.13
N ILE A 213 -23.95 5.84 6.43
CA ILE A 213 -24.66 4.55 6.52
C ILE A 213 -24.62 4.09 7.98
N SER A 214 -25.78 4.00 8.62
CA SER A 214 -25.89 3.51 9.99
C SER A 214 -26.76 2.28 10.10
N GLY A 215 -26.26 1.26 10.79
CA GLY A 215 -27.07 0.15 11.28
C GLY A 215 -27.88 0.62 12.48
N LEU A 216 -29.21 0.71 12.34
CA LEU A 216 -30.12 1.11 13.43
C LEU A 216 -30.43 -0.01 14.41
N GLY A 217 -29.93 -1.24 14.14
CA GLY A 217 -30.20 -2.43 14.92
C GLY A 217 -31.26 -3.34 14.31
N ASN A 218 -31.83 -4.20 15.13
CA ASN A 218 -32.76 -5.24 14.69
C ASN A 218 -34.12 -5.06 15.35
N THR A 219 -35.17 -5.45 14.66
CA THR A 219 -36.51 -5.55 15.29
C THR A 219 -36.52 -6.71 16.29
N LYS A 220 -37.07 -6.49 17.49
CA LYS A 220 -37.34 -7.55 18.45
C LYS A 220 -38.67 -8.22 18.08
N GLY A 221 -38.62 -9.27 17.26
CA GLY A 221 -39.77 -10.10 16.92
C GLY A 221 -39.48 -11.57 17.28
N GLN A 222 -40.53 -12.34 17.61
CA GLN A 222 -40.31 -13.73 18.01
C GLN A 222 -40.04 -14.70 16.85
N MET A 223 -40.40 -14.35 15.60
CA MET A 223 -40.27 -15.23 14.43
C MET A 223 -39.41 -14.66 13.31
N VAL A 224 -39.34 -13.37 13.16
CA VAL A 224 -38.58 -12.73 12.06
C VAL A 224 -37.74 -11.59 12.63
N GLN A 225 -36.44 -11.65 12.41
CA GLN A 225 -35.51 -10.58 12.74
C GLN A 225 -35.25 -9.77 11.46
N VAL A 226 -35.60 -8.49 11.48
CA VAL A 226 -35.33 -7.56 10.38
C VAL A 226 -34.24 -6.59 10.81
N ASN A 227 -33.14 -6.57 10.05
CA ASN A 227 -32.08 -5.59 10.24
C ASN A 227 -32.56 -4.24 9.68
N LEU A 228 -32.45 -3.21 10.49
CA LEU A 228 -32.75 -1.83 10.10
C LEU A 228 -31.47 -1.10 9.81
N ALA A 229 -31.36 -0.51 8.62
CA ALA A 229 -30.27 0.37 8.24
C ALA A 229 -30.84 1.69 7.72
N ALA A 230 -30.26 2.80 8.12
CA ALA A 230 -30.50 4.10 7.51
C ALA A 230 -29.28 4.46 6.65
N SER A 231 -29.56 4.89 5.43
CA SER A 231 -28.56 5.41 4.51
C SER A 231 -28.99 6.77 4.02
N THR A 232 -28.12 7.74 4.12
CA THR A 232 -28.28 9.08 3.50
C THR A 232 -27.44 9.17 2.22
N ASP A 233 -26.88 8.04 1.77
CA ASP A 233 -25.96 7.96 0.64
C ASP A 233 -26.64 8.42 -0.65
N LEU A 234 -26.09 9.47 -1.25
CA LEU A 234 -26.59 10.08 -2.49
C LEU A 234 -25.80 9.48 -3.68
N HIS A 235 -26.48 8.71 -4.52
CA HIS A 235 -25.82 7.97 -5.61
C HIS A 235 -25.88 8.66 -6.98
N THR A 236 -26.81 9.58 -7.18
CA THR A 236 -27.06 10.19 -8.48
C THR A 236 -26.87 11.71 -8.46
N LEU A 237 -26.44 12.26 -9.60
CA LEU A 237 -26.28 13.71 -9.76
C LEU A 237 -27.58 14.49 -9.46
N ALA A 238 -28.76 13.88 -9.73
CA ALA A 238 -30.05 14.47 -9.45
C ALA A 238 -30.37 14.58 -7.95
N GLN A 239 -29.82 13.66 -7.13
CA GLN A 239 -29.98 13.69 -5.67
C GLN A 239 -29.09 14.76 -5.01
N PHE A 240 -28.02 15.19 -5.69
CA PHE A 240 -27.14 16.28 -5.21
C PHE A 240 -27.60 17.67 -5.66
N ARG A 241 -28.60 17.78 -6.52
CA ARG A 241 -29.21 19.05 -6.99
C ARG A 241 -30.46 19.39 -6.22
#